data_076bf82926032d3034adbf7738426184
#
_entry.id   076bf82926032d3034adbf7738426184
#
_cell.length_a   1.000
_cell.length_b   1.000
_cell.length_c   1.000
_cell.angle_alpha   90.00
_cell.angle_beta   90.00
_cell.angle_gamma   90.00
#
_symmetry.space_group_name_H-M   'P 1'
#
loop_
_entity.id
_entity.type
_entity.pdbx_description
1 polymer ?
#
loop_
_entity_poly.entity_id
_entity_poly.type
_entity_poly.pdbx_seq_one_letter_code
_entity_poly.pdbx_strand_id
1 'polypeptide(L)'
;MMRVIFMGTPQYAVPTLKTLLSMNHVEVVAVYSQPPRPKGRGHHMQPSPVHVLALEENIDVYTPKSLRHEAVANQFKQHQADVAVVIAYGLLLPENILSIPKHGCVNLHGSLLPQWRGAAPVQRSLMMGDTLGGVTLIRMDKGMDTGDMVSKFPVTIEPHWTAHDLFEALSHSSASLIKRSLMPFLSNESAASIKQEDHLATYAPKIDKCEGKIVWDNVNYSIYNQWRGLAAWPGVWTHFGEDVLKLNHISLAIQEVSTASPGEIISLNPLVVACAEGSIHIHTLQKQGGKPMDAHSFLNGYPQLKIGEKFL
;
A
#
# COMPACT_ATOMS: atom_id res chain seq x y z
N MET A 1 1.07 33.17 4.87
CA MET A 1 0.92 31.73 5.07
C MET A 1 0.79 31.07 3.70
N MET A 2 1.37 29.90 3.53
CA MET A 2 1.30 29.11 2.30
C MET A 2 -0.02 28.33 2.29
N ARG A 3 -0.85 28.57 1.29
CA ARG A 3 -2.19 27.97 1.17
C ARG A 3 -2.09 26.60 0.49
N VAL A 4 -2.45 25.56 1.21
CA VAL A 4 -2.32 24.17 0.76
C VAL A 4 -3.69 23.50 0.62
N ILE A 5 -3.94 22.87 -0.52
CA ILE A 5 -4.99 21.86 -0.63
C ILE A 5 -4.39 20.52 -0.30
N PHE A 6 -5.00 19.76 0.61
CA PHE A 6 -4.62 18.38 0.89
C PHE A 6 -5.55 17.40 0.18
N MET A 7 -4.99 16.38 -0.48
CA MET A 7 -5.75 15.36 -1.20
C MET A 7 -5.31 13.97 -0.73
N GLY A 8 -6.17 13.30 0.03
CA GLY A 8 -5.86 11.98 0.60
C GLY A 8 -7.09 11.24 1.07
N THR A 9 -6.97 9.91 1.28
CA THR A 9 -8.15 9.10 1.65
C THR A 9 -7.88 8.16 2.84
N PRO A 10 -6.93 7.19 2.77
CA PRO A 10 -6.78 6.17 3.80
C PRO A 10 -6.04 6.67 5.03
N GLN A 11 -5.99 5.82 6.07
CA GLN A 11 -5.21 6.05 7.29
C GLN A 11 -3.74 6.39 7.00
N TYR A 12 -3.19 5.82 5.96
CA TYR A 12 -1.84 6.10 5.44
C TYR A 12 -1.56 7.61 5.22
N ALA A 13 -2.57 8.38 4.82
CA ALA A 13 -2.44 9.82 4.53
C ALA A 13 -2.58 10.72 5.78
N VAL A 14 -3.13 10.19 6.88
CA VAL A 14 -3.44 10.96 8.09
C VAL A 14 -2.20 11.61 8.74
N PRO A 15 -1.06 10.93 8.94
CA PRO A 15 0.14 11.56 9.51
C PRO A 15 0.66 12.74 8.68
N THR A 16 0.57 12.66 7.34
CA THR A 16 0.96 13.78 6.46
C THR A 16 0.05 15.00 6.65
N LEU A 17 -1.28 14.81 6.73
CA LEU A 17 -2.21 15.91 7.01
C LEU A 17 -1.92 16.53 8.38
N LYS A 18 -1.78 15.73 9.44
CA LYS A 18 -1.40 16.23 10.79
C LYS A 18 -0.11 17.03 10.76
N THR A 19 0.87 16.60 9.99
CA THR A 19 2.14 17.32 9.85
C THR A 19 1.93 18.69 9.20
N LEU A 20 1.18 18.76 8.09
CA LEU A 20 0.88 20.04 7.44
C LEU A 20 0.16 21.01 8.37
N LEU A 21 -0.81 20.52 9.16
CA LEU A 21 -1.53 21.31 10.16
C LEU A 21 -0.64 21.84 11.28
N SER A 22 0.43 21.13 11.60
CA SER A 22 1.40 21.55 12.64
C SER A 22 2.46 22.54 12.15
N MET A 23 2.51 22.84 10.84
CA MET A 23 3.54 23.72 10.25
C MET A 23 3.10 25.18 10.32
N ASN A 24 3.79 26.03 11.09
CA ASN A 24 3.45 27.43 11.34
C ASN A 24 3.28 28.32 10.10
N HIS A 25 3.84 27.93 8.96
CA HIS A 25 3.80 28.71 7.70
C HIS A 25 2.83 28.13 6.67
N VAL A 26 2.06 27.10 7.05
CA VAL A 26 1.11 26.38 6.19
C VAL A 26 -0.31 26.61 6.70
N GLU A 27 -1.22 26.89 5.78
CA GLU A 27 -2.66 26.92 5.99
C GLU A 27 -3.27 25.85 5.08
N VAL A 28 -3.86 24.79 5.67
CA VAL A 28 -4.63 23.81 4.89
C VAL A 28 -6.02 24.38 4.65
N VAL A 29 -6.25 24.90 3.45
CA VAL A 29 -7.46 25.64 3.09
C VAL A 29 -8.63 24.76 2.64
N ALA A 30 -8.35 23.52 2.26
CA ALA A 30 -9.35 22.53 1.87
C ALA A 30 -8.76 21.12 1.91
N VAL A 31 -9.61 20.14 2.18
CA VAL A 31 -9.28 18.72 2.10
C VAL A 31 -10.15 18.04 1.06
N TYR A 32 -9.53 17.30 0.14
CA TYR A 32 -10.21 16.46 -0.84
C TYR A 32 -10.01 14.98 -0.48
N SER A 33 -11.10 14.23 -0.40
CA SER A 33 -11.08 12.81 -0.07
C SER A 33 -12.08 12.02 -0.93
N GLN A 34 -11.97 10.69 -0.95
CA GLN A 34 -12.99 9.85 -1.57
C GLN A 34 -14.33 9.98 -0.84
N PRO A 35 -15.46 9.86 -1.57
CA PRO A 35 -16.77 9.84 -0.93
C PRO A 35 -16.88 8.76 0.15
N PRO A 36 -17.71 8.97 1.18
CA PRO A 36 -18.01 7.94 2.17
C PRO A 36 -18.42 6.62 1.49
N ARG A 37 -18.01 5.51 2.07
CA ARG A 37 -18.31 4.16 1.54
C ARG A 37 -18.95 3.29 2.61
N PRO A 38 -19.80 2.31 2.21
CA PRO A 38 -20.31 1.32 3.14
C PRO A 38 -19.16 0.53 3.79
N LYS A 39 -19.13 0.44 5.12
CA LYS A 39 -18.10 -0.29 5.88
C LYS A 39 -18.72 -1.04 7.08
N GLY A 40 -18.12 -2.18 7.41
CA GLY A 40 -18.50 -2.98 8.58
C GLY A 40 -19.82 -3.74 8.42
N ARG A 41 -20.23 -4.43 9.50
CA ARG A 41 -21.52 -5.12 9.57
C ARG A 41 -22.64 -4.07 9.54
N GLY A 42 -23.59 -4.21 8.62
CA GLY A 42 -24.69 -3.25 8.42
C GLY A 42 -24.46 -2.19 7.33
N HIS A 43 -23.31 -2.22 6.64
CA HIS A 43 -23.02 -1.35 5.48
C HIS A 43 -23.31 0.14 5.71
N HIS A 44 -23.08 0.66 6.92
CA HIS A 44 -23.22 2.09 7.21
C HIS A 44 -22.18 2.91 6.42
N MET A 45 -22.63 4.02 5.82
CA MET A 45 -21.78 4.96 5.12
C MET A 45 -20.79 5.60 6.12
N GLN A 46 -19.50 5.37 5.91
CA GLN A 46 -18.45 5.90 6.77
C GLN A 46 -17.52 6.82 5.97
N PRO A 47 -17.21 8.02 6.50
CA PRO A 47 -16.19 8.88 5.94
C PRO A 47 -14.81 8.22 6.01
N SER A 48 -13.90 8.67 5.15
CA SER A 48 -12.50 8.22 5.19
C SER A 48 -11.79 8.76 6.44
N PRO A 49 -10.67 8.13 6.87
CA PRO A 49 -9.86 8.65 7.99
C PRO A 49 -9.40 10.10 7.81
N VAL A 50 -9.02 10.48 6.58
CA VAL A 50 -8.65 11.87 6.25
C VAL A 50 -9.85 12.81 6.39
N HIS A 51 -11.03 12.39 5.95
CA HIS A 51 -12.27 13.17 6.06
C HIS A 51 -12.62 13.40 7.55
N VAL A 52 -12.51 12.37 8.39
CA VAL A 52 -12.78 12.49 9.84
C VAL A 52 -11.83 13.50 10.47
N LEU A 53 -10.52 13.37 10.24
CA LEU A 53 -9.54 14.30 10.79
C LEU A 53 -9.80 15.75 10.33
N ALA A 54 -10.13 15.97 9.06
CA ALA A 54 -10.38 17.30 8.55
C ALA A 54 -11.61 17.96 9.21
N LEU A 55 -12.66 17.19 9.50
CA LEU A 55 -13.83 17.69 10.26
C LEU A 55 -13.47 18.03 11.72
N GLU A 56 -12.65 17.21 12.37
CA GLU A 56 -12.15 17.46 13.74
C GLU A 56 -11.35 18.78 13.82
N GLU A 57 -10.63 19.10 12.73
CA GLU A 57 -9.83 20.33 12.62
C GLU A 57 -10.60 21.52 11.99
N ASN A 58 -11.92 21.39 11.80
CA ASN A 58 -12.80 22.40 11.20
C ASN A 58 -12.37 22.85 9.79
N ILE A 59 -11.88 21.93 8.97
CA ILE A 59 -11.48 22.18 7.58
C ILE A 59 -12.56 21.65 6.65
N ASP A 60 -12.91 22.45 5.64
CA ASP A 60 -13.87 22.06 4.60
C ASP A 60 -13.41 20.82 3.84
N VAL A 61 -14.31 19.81 3.73
CA VAL A 61 -14.03 18.55 3.05
C VAL A 61 -14.87 18.42 1.78
N TYR A 62 -14.19 18.16 0.68
CA TYR A 62 -14.76 17.93 -0.62
C TYR A 62 -14.58 16.49 -1.06
N THR A 63 -15.67 15.84 -1.49
CA THR A 63 -15.67 14.43 -1.87
C THR A 63 -16.22 14.20 -3.29
N PRO A 64 -15.61 14.78 -4.32
CA PRO A 64 -16.10 14.62 -5.69
C PRO A 64 -15.89 13.18 -6.17
N LYS A 65 -16.87 12.62 -6.90
CA LYS A 65 -16.75 11.31 -7.55
C LYS A 65 -15.77 11.32 -8.74
N SER A 66 -15.53 12.50 -9.29
CA SER A 66 -14.65 12.73 -10.43
C SER A 66 -14.11 14.16 -10.40
N LEU A 67 -12.86 14.35 -10.76
CA LEU A 67 -12.21 15.67 -10.90
C LEU A 67 -12.35 16.26 -12.32
N ARG A 68 -13.01 15.55 -13.24
CA ARG A 68 -13.13 15.97 -14.65
C ARG A 68 -14.20 17.05 -14.89
N HIS A 69 -15.10 17.27 -13.92
CA HIS A 69 -16.18 18.23 -14.06
C HIS A 69 -15.67 19.66 -13.84
N GLU A 70 -16.07 20.57 -14.72
CA GLU A 70 -15.68 21.98 -14.66
C GLU A 70 -16.06 22.66 -13.33
N ALA A 71 -17.22 22.30 -12.77
CA ALA A 71 -17.66 22.80 -11.47
C ALA A 71 -16.63 22.47 -10.36
N VAL A 72 -16.00 21.28 -10.40
CA VAL A 72 -14.97 20.89 -9.44
C VAL A 72 -13.69 21.71 -9.66
N ALA A 73 -13.30 21.95 -10.90
CA ALA A 73 -12.14 22.79 -11.21
C ALA A 73 -12.36 24.24 -10.76
N ASN A 74 -13.57 24.78 -10.95
CA ASN A 74 -13.93 26.12 -10.49
C ASN A 74 -13.91 26.22 -8.96
N GLN A 75 -14.43 25.21 -8.25
CA GLN A 75 -14.33 25.12 -6.80
C GLN A 75 -12.87 25.03 -6.33
N PHE A 76 -12.05 24.23 -7.00
CA PHE A 76 -10.62 24.09 -6.69
C PHE A 76 -9.87 25.43 -6.85
N LYS A 77 -10.20 26.22 -7.87
CA LYS A 77 -9.66 27.59 -8.08
C LYS A 77 -10.02 28.57 -6.95
N GLN A 78 -11.23 28.46 -6.39
CA GLN A 78 -11.70 29.35 -5.32
C GLN A 78 -10.85 29.25 -4.06
N HIS A 79 -10.17 28.13 -3.82
CA HIS A 79 -9.29 27.96 -2.67
C HIS A 79 -8.00 28.79 -2.79
N GLN A 80 -7.64 29.29 -3.97
CA GLN A 80 -6.44 30.11 -4.22
C GLN A 80 -5.19 29.46 -3.60
N ALA A 81 -5.03 28.16 -3.76
CA ALA A 81 -3.95 27.41 -3.16
C ALA A 81 -2.61 27.66 -3.88
N ASP A 82 -1.54 27.73 -3.11
CA ASP A 82 -0.19 27.79 -3.65
C ASP A 82 0.26 26.43 -4.18
N VAL A 83 -0.13 25.35 -3.50
CA VAL A 83 0.21 23.98 -3.88
C VAL A 83 -0.88 23.00 -3.46
N ALA A 84 -1.03 21.89 -4.18
CA ALA A 84 -1.82 20.75 -3.72
C ALA A 84 -0.88 19.61 -3.33
N VAL A 85 -1.05 19.08 -2.11
CA VAL A 85 -0.30 17.92 -1.59
C VAL A 85 -1.18 16.69 -1.68
N VAL A 86 -0.76 15.72 -2.46
CA VAL A 86 -1.50 14.50 -2.77
C VAL A 86 -0.80 13.29 -2.12
N ILE A 87 -1.57 12.43 -1.48
CA ILE A 87 -1.09 11.15 -0.94
C ILE A 87 -2.24 10.14 -0.90
N ALA A 88 -2.12 9.06 -1.66
CA ALA A 88 -3.12 7.99 -1.71
C ALA A 88 -4.57 8.49 -1.87
N TYR A 89 -4.80 9.47 -2.76
CA TYR A 89 -6.12 10.08 -2.97
C TYR A 89 -7.10 9.13 -3.68
N GLY A 90 -6.62 8.40 -4.68
CA GLY A 90 -7.38 7.36 -5.37
C GLY A 90 -8.16 7.81 -6.61
N LEU A 91 -7.94 9.04 -7.10
CA LEU A 91 -8.40 9.51 -8.41
C LEU A 91 -7.22 10.11 -9.18
N LEU A 92 -7.24 9.96 -10.51
CA LEU A 92 -6.32 10.68 -11.39
C LEU A 92 -6.68 12.17 -11.40
N LEU A 93 -5.68 13.02 -11.29
CA LEU A 93 -5.81 14.46 -11.41
C LEU A 93 -5.69 14.83 -12.90
N PRO A 94 -6.74 15.39 -13.52
CA PRO A 94 -6.65 15.85 -14.89
C PRO A 94 -5.80 17.14 -14.99
N GLU A 95 -5.29 17.43 -16.18
CA GLU A 95 -4.36 18.53 -16.43
C GLU A 95 -4.89 19.90 -15.98
N ASN A 96 -6.21 20.12 -16.14
CA ASN A 96 -6.86 21.35 -15.68
C ASN A 96 -6.88 21.51 -14.15
N ILE A 97 -6.75 20.42 -13.36
CA ILE A 97 -6.58 20.47 -11.90
C ILE A 97 -5.10 20.63 -11.54
N LEU A 98 -4.21 19.91 -12.23
CA LEU A 98 -2.77 19.96 -11.97
C LEU A 98 -2.19 21.37 -12.09
N SER A 99 -2.74 22.18 -12.99
CA SER A 99 -2.29 23.54 -13.30
C SER A 99 -2.92 24.66 -12.47
N ILE A 100 -3.90 24.35 -11.60
CA ILE A 100 -4.59 25.39 -10.81
C ILE A 100 -3.72 25.96 -9.70
N PRO A 101 -3.07 25.15 -8.82
CA PRO A 101 -2.24 25.71 -7.77
C PRO A 101 -0.99 26.39 -8.37
N LYS A 102 -0.56 27.48 -7.76
CA LYS A 102 0.57 28.29 -8.24
C LYS A 102 1.85 27.47 -8.49
N HIS A 103 2.16 26.53 -7.61
CA HIS A 103 3.30 25.62 -7.73
C HIS A 103 2.91 24.22 -8.22
N GLY A 104 1.67 24.05 -8.70
CA GLY A 104 1.12 22.78 -9.17
C GLY A 104 0.77 21.81 -8.03
N CYS A 105 0.79 20.53 -8.35
CA CYS A 105 0.49 19.45 -7.42
C CYS A 105 1.75 18.63 -7.15
N VAL A 106 1.95 18.23 -5.89
CA VAL A 106 3.01 17.29 -5.49
C VAL A 106 2.40 16.03 -4.93
N ASN A 107 3.02 14.87 -5.20
CA ASN A 107 2.55 13.58 -4.69
C ASN A 107 3.64 12.89 -3.86
N LEU A 108 3.24 12.32 -2.73
CA LEU A 108 4.05 11.44 -1.90
C LEU A 108 3.79 10.00 -2.34
N HIS A 109 4.66 9.48 -3.21
CA HIS A 109 4.54 8.13 -3.75
C HIS A 109 5.28 7.12 -2.88
N GLY A 110 4.64 5.98 -2.58
CA GLY A 110 5.13 4.96 -1.64
C GLY A 110 6.19 4.03 -2.22
N SER A 111 7.14 4.56 -2.99
CA SER A 111 8.33 3.85 -3.46
C SER A 111 9.51 4.79 -3.67
N LEU A 112 10.69 4.23 -3.91
CA LEU A 112 11.86 4.96 -4.42
C LEU A 112 11.79 5.01 -5.96
N LEU A 113 11.03 5.99 -6.49
CA LEU A 113 10.92 6.19 -7.94
C LEU A 113 12.32 6.33 -8.61
N PRO A 114 12.47 5.82 -9.84
CA PRO A 114 11.44 5.40 -10.79
C PRO A 114 10.93 3.96 -10.59
N GLN A 115 11.35 3.27 -9.56
CA GLN A 115 10.85 1.92 -9.28
C GLN A 115 9.42 1.95 -8.73
N TRP A 116 8.60 0.97 -9.16
CA TRP A 116 7.24 0.77 -8.65
C TRP A 116 6.28 1.93 -8.92
N ARG A 117 6.31 2.53 -10.12
CA ARG A 117 5.25 3.44 -10.56
C ARG A 117 3.90 2.72 -10.56
N GLY A 118 2.84 3.33 -10.05
CA GLY A 118 1.48 2.78 -10.13
C GLY A 118 0.77 2.57 -8.81
N ALA A 119 -0.20 1.65 -8.79
CA ALA A 119 -1.24 1.60 -7.77
C ALA A 119 -0.86 0.83 -6.48
N ALA A 120 0.11 -0.09 -6.53
CA ALA A 120 0.40 -1.01 -5.42
C ALA A 120 1.91 -1.16 -5.13
N PRO A 121 2.68 -0.05 -5.00
CA PRO A 121 4.13 -0.11 -4.83
C PRO A 121 4.55 -0.91 -3.60
N VAL A 122 3.87 -0.75 -2.47
CA VAL A 122 4.18 -1.41 -1.20
C VAL A 122 4.05 -2.92 -1.30
N GLN A 123 2.95 -3.41 -1.87
CA GLN A 123 2.73 -4.86 -2.01
C GLN A 123 3.72 -5.46 -3.01
N ARG A 124 3.93 -4.79 -4.14
CA ARG A 124 4.82 -5.29 -5.21
C ARG A 124 6.27 -5.38 -4.76
N SER A 125 6.78 -4.37 -4.04
CA SER A 125 8.15 -4.41 -3.51
C SER A 125 8.35 -5.57 -2.53
N LEU A 126 7.38 -5.81 -1.63
CA LEU A 126 7.44 -6.95 -0.71
C LEU A 126 7.36 -8.30 -1.44
N MET A 127 6.46 -8.44 -2.41
CA MET A 127 6.33 -9.67 -3.20
C MET A 127 7.61 -10.00 -3.97
N MET A 128 8.35 -8.97 -4.41
CA MET A 128 9.65 -9.14 -5.08
C MET A 128 10.82 -9.32 -4.11
N GLY A 129 10.59 -9.17 -2.82
CA GLY A 129 11.62 -9.36 -1.79
C GLY A 129 12.58 -8.19 -1.64
N ASP A 130 12.16 -6.98 -2.01
CA ASP A 130 12.98 -5.78 -1.80
C ASP A 130 13.35 -5.62 -0.32
N THR A 131 14.59 -5.24 -0.07
CA THR A 131 15.12 -4.93 1.27
C THR A 131 15.18 -3.43 1.55
N LEU A 132 14.97 -2.62 0.51
CA LEU A 132 14.97 -1.16 0.57
C LEU A 132 13.73 -0.63 -0.15
N GLY A 133 12.88 0.07 0.58
CA GLY A 133 11.75 0.81 0.07
C GLY A 133 11.91 2.31 0.35
N GLY A 134 10.83 3.05 0.31
CA GLY A 134 10.85 4.46 0.66
C GLY A 134 9.68 5.26 0.10
N VAL A 135 9.78 6.57 0.26
CA VAL A 135 8.82 7.54 -0.27
C VAL A 135 9.53 8.51 -1.18
N THR A 136 8.93 8.82 -2.30
CA THR A 136 9.40 9.87 -3.22
C THR A 136 8.37 10.99 -3.29
N LEU A 137 8.78 12.23 -3.02
CA LEU A 137 8.00 13.42 -3.34
C LEU A 137 8.26 13.79 -4.79
N ILE A 138 7.21 13.83 -5.60
CA ILE A 138 7.28 14.20 -7.02
C ILE A 138 6.43 15.44 -7.30
N ARG A 139 6.83 16.23 -8.29
CA ARG A 139 5.96 17.20 -8.95
C ARG A 139 5.09 16.43 -9.95
N MET A 140 3.78 16.45 -9.77
CA MET A 140 2.87 15.69 -10.62
C MET A 140 2.81 16.23 -12.04
N ASP A 141 2.76 15.33 -12.99
CA ASP A 141 2.48 15.59 -14.40
C ASP A 141 1.23 14.78 -14.83
N LYS A 142 0.96 14.75 -16.13
CA LYS A 142 -0.17 13.99 -16.71
C LYS A 142 0.01 12.48 -16.72
N GLY A 143 1.23 12.00 -16.48
CA GLY A 143 1.56 10.57 -16.45
C GLY A 143 1.26 9.93 -15.09
N MET A 144 1.40 8.61 -15.05
CA MET A 144 1.25 7.87 -13.78
C MET A 144 2.59 7.80 -13.09
N ASP A 145 2.77 8.65 -12.06
CA ASP A 145 3.98 8.74 -11.23
C ASP A 145 5.27 9.02 -12.03
N THR A 146 5.15 9.72 -13.18
CA THR A 146 6.26 10.03 -14.09
C THR A 146 6.91 11.39 -13.83
N GLY A 147 6.29 12.20 -12.98
CA GLY A 147 6.73 13.55 -12.68
C GLY A 147 8.12 13.63 -12.04
N ASP A 148 8.75 14.80 -12.12
CA ASP A 148 10.10 15.02 -11.61
C ASP A 148 10.19 14.80 -10.10
N MET A 149 11.25 14.12 -9.66
CA MET A 149 11.48 13.81 -8.25
C MET A 149 12.06 15.03 -7.53
N VAL A 150 11.37 15.46 -6.48
CA VAL A 150 11.78 16.60 -5.62
C VAL A 150 12.69 16.11 -4.50
N SER A 151 12.32 15.01 -3.83
CA SER A 151 13.08 14.47 -2.71
C SER A 151 12.67 13.01 -2.44
N LYS A 152 13.56 12.26 -1.78
CA LYS A 152 13.33 10.85 -1.40
C LYS A 152 13.59 10.63 0.08
N PHE A 153 12.90 9.66 0.65
CA PHE A 153 13.14 9.15 1.99
C PHE A 153 13.24 7.62 1.94
N PRO A 154 14.46 7.04 1.99
CA PRO A 154 14.64 5.59 1.99
C PRO A 154 14.22 4.99 3.34
N VAL A 155 13.71 3.76 3.28
CA VAL A 155 13.27 2.95 4.44
C VAL A 155 13.78 1.53 4.25
N THR A 156 14.53 1.01 5.20
CA THR A 156 14.91 -0.41 5.22
C THR A 156 13.67 -1.25 5.49
N ILE A 157 13.49 -2.32 4.71
CA ILE A 157 12.39 -3.26 4.87
C ILE A 157 12.90 -4.46 5.66
N GLU A 158 12.38 -4.64 6.88
CA GLU A 158 12.77 -5.76 7.72
C GLU A 158 12.25 -7.09 7.15
N PRO A 159 12.99 -8.18 7.30
CA PRO A 159 12.64 -9.48 6.70
C PRO A 159 11.27 -10.03 7.10
N HIS A 160 10.79 -9.65 8.28
CA HIS A 160 9.49 -10.10 8.83
C HIS A 160 8.33 -9.14 8.57
N TRP A 161 8.60 -7.97 8.01
CA TRP A 161 7.55 -6.98 7.74
C TRP A 161 6.55 -7.47 6.69
N THR A 162 5.28 -7.26 6.99
CA THR A 162 4.16 -7.40 6.07
C THR A 162 3.86 -6.06 5.38
N ALA A 163 2.92 -6.08 4.44
CA ALA A 163 2.45 -4.82 3.83
C ALA A 163 1.89 -3.83 4.87
N HIS A 164 1.31 -4.30 5.97
CA HIS A 164 0.83 -3.44 7.06
C HIS A 164 1.98 -2.66 7.69
N ASP A 165 3.06 -3.35 8.07
CA ASP A 165 4.22 -2.75 8.72
C ASP A 165 4.92 -1.74 7.80
N LEU A 166 5.08 -2.10 6.51
CA LEU A 166 5.68 -1.19 5.53
C LEU A 166 4.79 0.03 5.26
N PHE A 167 3.46 -0.14 5.16
CA PHE A 167 2.54 1.00 5.05
C PHE A 167 2.66 1.95 6.23
N GLU A 168 2.76 1.45 7.45
CA GLU A 168 2.93 2.27 8.65
C GLU A 168 4.25 3.05 8.61
N ALA A 169 5.36 2.38 8.32
CA ALA A 169 6.68 3.01 8.20
C ALA A 169 6.71 4.11 7.10
N LEU A 170 6.14 3.82 5.92
CA LEU A 170 6.08 4.78 4.82
C LEU A 170 5.13 5.95 5.10
N SER A 171 4.06 5.74 5.86
CA SER A 171 3.15 6.79 6.30
C SER A 171 3.86 7.85 7.14
N HIS A 172 4.65 7.43 8.12
CA HIS A 172 5.48 8.32 8.95
C HIS A 172 6.63 8.95 8.17
N SER A 173 7.23 8.19 7.25
CA SER A 173 8.28 8.71 6.36
C SER A 173 7.73 9.79 5.41
N SER A 174 6.49 9.62 4.92
CA SER A 174 5.79 10.63 4.11
C SER A 174 5.60 11.93 4.87
N ALA A 175 5.17 11.85 6.12
CA ALA A 175 5.01 13.00 7.01
C ALA A 175 6.36 13.71 7.27
N SER A 176 7.42 12.95 7.49
CA SER A 176 8.77 13.49 7.68
C SER A 176 9.32 14.13 6.40
N LEU A 177 9.07 13.49 5.25
CA LEU A 177 9.53 13.98 3.95
C LEU A 177 8.85 15.30 3.58
N ILE A 178 7.53 15.42 3.72
CA ILE A 178 6.81 16.65 3.40
C ILE A 178 7.25 17.80 4.30
N LYS A 179 7.45 17.55 5.59
CA LYS A 179 7.88 18.55 6.57
C LYS A 179 9.20 19.22 6.17
N ARG A 180 10.17 18.43 5.69
CA ARG A 180 11.49 18.94 5.31
C ARG A 180 11.56 19.50 3.89
N SER A 181 10.67 19.04 2.98
CA SER A 181 10.82 19.30 1.55
C SER A 181 9.83 20.32 0.99
N LEU A 182 8.68 20.55 1.65
CA LEU A 182 7.64 21.43 1.12
C LEU A 182 8.10 22.88 0.97
N MET A 183 8.64 23.46 2.02
CA MET A 183 9.06 24.87 2.00
C MET A 183 10.23 25.13 1.05
N PRO A 184 11.32 24.33 1.05
CA PRO A 184 12.36 24.44 0.03
C PRO A 184 11.85 24.32 -1.41
N PHE A 185 10.90 23.41 -1.67
CA PHE A 185 10.26 23.28 -2.99
C PHE A 185 9.53 24.56 -3.42
N LEU A 186 8.80 25.19 -2.49
CA LEU A 186 7.97 26.36 -2.77
C LEU A 186 8.80 27.65 -2.90
N SER A 187 9.94 27.76 -2.21
CA SER A 187 10.85 28.93 -2.29
C SER A 187 11.77 28.90 -3.51
N ASN A 188 11.70 27.88 -4.36
CA ASN A 188 12.67 27.63 -5.44
C ASN A 188 14.13 27.47 -4.96
N GLU A 189 14.37 27.36 -3.66
CA GLU A 189 15.71 27.12 -3.10
C GLU A 189 16.20 25.70 -3.36
N SER A 190 15.28 24.74 -3.55
CA SER A 190 15.62 23.40 -4.02
C SER A 190 15.53 23.34 -5.55
N ALA A 191 16.52 23.89 -6.17
CA ALA A 191 16.50 24.20 -7.61
C ALA A 191 16.55 23.00 -8.55
N ALA A 192 16.50 21.78 -8.11
CA ALA A 192 16.58 20.65 -9.05
C ALA A 192 15.63 19.51 -8.66
N SER A 193 14.38 19.60 -9.11
CA SER A 193 13.67 18.37 -9.36
C SER A 193 14.46 17.55 -10.40
N ILE A 194 14.67 16.29 -10.10
CA ILE A 194 15.42 15.36 -10.95
C ILE A 194 14.43 14.62 -11.83
N LYS A 195 14.62 14.73 -13.14
CA LYS A 195 13.82 13.94 -14.09
C LYS A 195 14.04 12.45 -13.86
N GLN A 196 12.97 11.68 -13.89
CA GLN A 196 13.07 10.24 -13.76
C GLN A 196 13.66 9.62 -15.05
N GLU A 197 14.53 8.64 -14.89
CA GLU A 197 15.09 7.85 -15.99
C GLU A 197 14.13 6.70 -16.33
N ASP A 198 13.43 6.80 -17.45
CA ASP A 198 12.36 5.86 -17.81
C ASP A 198 12.86 4.42 -18.02
N HIS A 199 14.11 4.24 -18.41
CA HIS A 199 14.69 2.91 -18.59
C HIS A 199 14.93 2.16 -17.25
N LEU A 200 14.93 2.87 -16.12
CA LEU A 200 15.00 2.30 -14.76
C LEU A 200 13.62 2.08 -14.13
N ALA A 201 12.56 2.48 -14.82
CA ALA A 201 11.22 2.39 -14.26
C ALA A 201 10.72 0.94 -14.20
N THR A 202 10.15 0.60 -13.05
CA THR A 202 9.34 -0.61 -12.87
C THR A 202 7.92 -0.24 -12.49
N TYR A 203 6.97 -1.17 -12.66
CA TYR A 203 5.56 -0.89 -12.52
C TYR A 203 4.91 -1.74 -11.44
N ALA A 204 4.02 -1.12 -10.68
CA ALA A 204 3.25 -1.71 -9.60
C ALA A 204 1.74 -1.70 -9.93
N PRO A 205 1.28 -2.60 -10.81
CA PRO A 205 -0.14 -2.71 -11.15
C PRO A 205 -0.95 -3.05 -9.91
N LYS A 206 -2.24 -2.68 -9.94
CA LYS A 206 -3.21 -3.01 -8.90
C LYS A 206 -3.19 -4.52 -8.64
N ILE A 207 -3.28 -4.90 -7.37
CA ILE A 207 -3.37 -6.31 -6.97
C ILE A 207 -4.73 -6.89 -7.40
N ASP A 208 -4.70 -8.10 -7.94
CA ASP A 208 -5.89 -8.90 -8.22
C ASP A 208 -6.09 -9.97 -7.13
N LYS A 209 -7.34 -10.41 -6.93
CA LYS A 209 -7.65 -11.46 -5.95
C LYS A 209 -7.01 -12.81 -6.29
N CYS A 210 -6.88 -13.13 -7.56
CA CYS A 210 -6.28 -14.38 -8.00
C CYS A 210 -4.78 -14.48 -7.65
N GLU A 211 -4.09 -13.37 -7.48
CA GLU A 211 -2.69 -13.33 -7.07
C GLU A 211 -2.45 -13.86 -5.64
N GLY A 212 -3.51 -14.05 -4.86
CA GLY A 212 -3.44 -14.72 -3.56
C GLY A 212 -3.29 -16.25 -3.64
N LYS A 213 -3.48 -16.88 -4.81
CA LYS A 213 -3.25 -18.32 -4.94
C LYS A 213 -1.75 -18.63 -4.82
N ILE A 214 -1.43 -19.54 -3.91
CA ILE A 214 -0.05 -20.04 -3.77
C ILE A 214 0.25 -21.01 -4.91
N VAL A 215 1.42 -20.85 -5.50
CA VAL A 215 2.02 -21.80 -6.46
C VAL A 215 3.18 -22.47 -5.74
N TRP A 216 2.97 -23.71 -5.28
CA TRP A 216 3.95 -24.44 -4.48
C TRP A 216 5.23 -24.78 -5.23
N ASP A 217 5.19 -24.77 -6.58
CA ASP A 217 6.37 -24.91 -7.46
C ASP A 217 7.32 -23.69 -7.39
N ASN A 218 6.98 -22.67 -6.66
CA ASN A 218 7.90 -21.56 -6.34
C ASN A 218 8.81 -21.95 -5.15
N VAL A 219 9.93 -21.24 -5.04
CA VAL A 219 10.81 -21.32 -3.87
C VAL A 219 10.11 -20.73 -2.64
N ASN A 220 10.43 -21.24 -1.45
CA ASN A 220 9.79 -20.84 -0.19
C ASN A 220 9.85 -19.32 0.07
N TYR A 221 10.95 -18.65 -0.29
CA TYR A 221 11.08 -17.20 -0.15
C TYR A 221 10.07 -16.43 -1.00
N SER A 222 9.78 -16.88 -2.23
CA SER A 222 8.79 -16.25 -3.09
C SER A 222 7.38 -16.39 -2.52
N ILE A 223 7.03 -17.55 -1.98
CA ILE A 223 5.74 -17.79 -1.31
C ILE A 223 5.63 -16.95 -0.03
N TYR A 224 6.69 -16.87 0.76
CA TYR A 224 6.72 -16.05 1.96
C TYR A 224 6.57 -14.55 1.62
N ASN A 225 7.27 -14.06 0.61
CA ASN A 225 7.17 -12.68 0.14
C ASN A 225 5.79 -12.36 -0.42
N GLN A 226 5.17 -13.29 -1.17
CA GLN A 226 3.79 -13.18 -1.62
C GLN A 226 2.84 -13.01 -0.41
N TRP A 227 2.99 -13.83 0.63
CA TRP A 227 2.22 -13.69 1.85
C TRP A 227 2.46 -12.35 2.53
N ARG A 228 3.71 -11.91 2.73
CA ARG A 228 4.01 -10.60 3.33
C ARG A 228 3.33 -9.45 2.60
N GLY A 229 3.37 -9.47 1.26
CA GLY A 229 2.76 -8.43 0.42
C GLY A 229 1.24 -8.46 0.43
N LEU A 230 0.62 -9.62 0.56
CA LEU A 230 -0.82 -9.83 0.38
C LEU A 230 -1.58 -10.15 1.67
N ALA A 231 -0.93 -10.30 2.83
CA ALA A 231 -1.54 -10.74 4.09
C ALA A 231 -2.81 -9.97 4.48
N ALA A 232 -2.83 -8.64 4.29
CA ALA A 232 -3.98 -7.81 4.58
C ALA A 232 -5.10 -7.95 3.54
N TRP A 233 -4.76 -7.99 2.27
CA TRP A 233 -5.67 -8.17 1.14
C TRP A 233 -4.88 -8.51 -0.12
N PRO A 234 -5.34 -9.50 -0.89
CA PRO A 234 -6.52 -10.37 -0.71
C PRO A 234 -6.31 -11.50 0.31
N GLY A 235 -5.13 -11.65 0.86
CA GLY A 235 -4.62 -12.79 1.58
C GLY A 235 -4.09 -13.85 0.63
N VAL A 236 -3.38 -14.87 1.17
CA VAL A 236 -2.91 -16.00 0.38
C VAL A 236 -3.72 -17.26 0.70
N TRP A 237 -3.86 -18.13 -0.30
CA TRP A 237 -4.69 -19.32 -0.19
C TRP A 237 -4.20 -20.44 -1.12
N THR A 238 -4.59 -21.66 -0.79
CA THR A 238 -4.32 -22.87 -1.54
C THR A 238 -5.55 -23.75 -1.61
N HIS A 239 -5.53 -24.76 -2.44
CA HIS A 239 -6.56 -25.81 -2.46
C HIS A 239 -6.07 -27.07 -1.73
N PHE A 240 -7.02 -27.75 -1.08
CA PHE A 240 -6.86 -29.12 -0.65
C PHE A 240 -8.13 -29.89 -1.06
N GLY A 241 -8.02 -30.74 -2.06
CA GLY A 241 -9.18 -31.27 -2.76
C GLY A 241 -10.06 -30.14 -3.31
N GLU A 242 -11.34 -30.16 -2.93
CA GLU A 242 -12.31 -29.11 -3.32
C GLU A 242 -12.31 -27.89 -2.37
N ASP A 243 -11.65 -28.00 -1.23
CA ASP A 243 -11.65 -26.95 -0.22
C ASP A 243 -10.60 -25.86 -0.52
N VAL A 244 -11.00 -24.59 -0.33
CA VAL A 244 -10.10 -23.45 -0.32
C VAL A 244 -9.66 -23.17 1.12
N LEU A 245 -8.35 -23.23 1.35
CA LEU A 245 -7.73 -22.97 2.64
C LEU A 245 -6.92 -21.68 2.57
N LYS A 246 -7.33 -20.68 3.33
CA LYS A 246 -6.59 -19.43 3.47
C LYS A 246 -5.47 -19.62 4.50
N LEU A 247 -4.25 -19.20 4.15
CA LEU A 247 -3.09 -19.25 5.03
C LEU A 247 -2.89 -17.87 5.65
N ASN A 248 -3.36 -17.72 6.89
CA ASN A 248 -3.40 -16.41 7.55
C ASN A 248 -2.05 -16.01 8.14
N HIS A 249 -1.24 -16.99 8.58
CA HIS A 249 0.11 -16.76 9.07
C HIS A 249 1.01 -17.92 8.67
N ILE A 250 2.11 -17.58 8.00
CA ILE A 250 3.16 -18.52 7.59
C ILE A 250 4.54 -17.96 7.91
N SER A 251 5.54 -18.83 7.94
CA SER A 251 6.96 -18.46 8.02
C SER A 251 7.80 -19.42 7.20
N LEU A 252 9.05 -19.04 6.96
CA LEU A 252 10.04 -19.96 6.41
C LEU A 252 10.29 -21.06 7.43
N ALA A 253 10.28 -22.32 6.99
CA ALA A 253 10.66 -23.43 7.87
C ALA A 253 12.19 -23.60 7.89
N ILE A 254 12.71 -23.99 9.07
CA ILE A 254 14.16 -24.16 9.30
C ILE A 254 14.66 -25.52 8.79
N GLN A 255 13.77 -26.38 8.31
CA GLN A 255 14.12 -27.73 7.88
C GLN A 255 14.96 -27.77 6.61
N GLU A 256 15.93 -28.71 6.60
CA GLU A 256 16.75 -29.02 5.43
C GLU A 256 15.92 -29.43 4.22
N VAL A 257 16.55 -29.35 3.04
CA VAL A 257 15.95 -29.67 1.74
C VAL A 257 15.20 -31.00 1.80
N SER A 258 13.87 -30.94 1.71
CA SER A 258 13.03 -32.12 1.58
C SER A 258 13.12 -32.67 0.15
N THR A 259 13.16 -34.00 0.01
CA THR A 259 13.00 -34.67 -1.29
C THR A 259 11.51 -34.78 -1.70
N ALA A 260 10.60 -34.24 -0.89
CA ALA A 260 9.17 -34.23 -1.13
C ALA A 260 8.81 -33.32 -2.32
N SER A 261 7.72 -33.63 -2.98
CA SER A 261 7.23 -32.84 -4.11
C SER A 261 6.64 -31.50 -3.61
N PRO A 262 6.71 -30.43 -4.42
CA PRO A 262 6.05 -29.16 -4.09
C PRO A 262 4.57 -29.35 -3.71
N GLY A 263 4.14 -28.66 -2.65
CA GLY A 263 2.79 -28.76 -2.07
C GLY A 263 2.60 -29.94 -1.09
N GLU A 264 3.54 -30.87 -0.99
CA GLU A 264 3.44 -32.03 -0.13
C GLU A 264 3.60 -31.66 1.35
N ILE A 265 2.71 -32.17 2.20
CA ILE A 265 2.77 -32.01 3.65
C ILE A 265 3.86 -32.94 4.19
N ILE A 266 4.92 -32.37 4.76
CA ILE A 266 6.10 -33.11 5.24
C ILE A 266 6.12 -33.25 6.76
N SER A 267 5.34 -32.44 7.47
CA SER A 267 5.19 -32.52 8.93
C SER A 267 3.80 -31.97 9.32
N LEU A 268 3.24 -32.52 10.41
CA LEU A 268 1.98 -32.02 10.99
C LEU A 268 2.20 -31.26 12.31
N ASN A 269 3.34 -31.45 12.95
CA ASN A 269 3.67 -30.76 14.21
C ASN A 269 5.18 -30.35 14.23
N PRO A 270 5.48 -29.13 13.78
CA PRO A 270 4.61 -28.11 13.17
C PRO A 270 4.09 -28.51 11.78
N LEU A 271 3.01 -27.87 11.31
CA LEU A 271 2.51 -28.08 9.95
C LEU A 271 3.46 -27.46 8.92
N VAL A 272 4.17 -28.31 8.18
CA VAL A 272 5.17 -27.88 7.20
C VAL A 272 4.86 -28.47 5.83
N VAL A 273 5.00 -27.63 4.80
CA VAL A 273 4.72 -27.96 3.40
C VAL A 273 5.97 -27.72 2.57
N ALA A 274 6.31 -28.67 1.71
CA ALA A 274 7.42 -28.56 0.78
C ALA A 274 7.13 -27.55 -0.33
N CYS A 275 8.16 -26.83 -0.78
CA CYS A 275 8.16 -25.96 -1.94
C CYS A 275 9.15 -26.51 -2.99
N ALA A 276 9.28 -25.82 -4.14
CA ALA A 276 10.32 -26.22 -5.12
C ALA A 276 11.72 -26.22 -4.50
N GLU A 277 12.00 -25.23 -3.67
CA GLU A 277 13.18 -25.18 -2.81
C GLU A 277 12.75 -24.72 -1.40
N GLY A 278 13.22 -25.43 -0.37
CA GLY A 278 12.87 -25.18 1.02
C GLY A 278 11.43 -25.56 1.34
N SER A 279 10.92 -25.03 2.43
CA SER A 279 9.57 -25.35 2.92
C SER A 279 8.95 -24.17 3.68
N ILE A 280 7.65 -24.22 3.86
CA ILE A 280 6.83 -23.24 4.57
C ILE A 280 6.22 -23.88 5.81
N HIS A 281 6.38 -23.22 6.96
CA HIS A 281 5.64 -23.51 8.18
C HIS A 281 4.33 -22.72 8.18
N ILE A 282 3.20 -23.40 8.31
CA ILE A 282 1.86 -22.82 8.40
C ILE A 282 1.46 -22.76 9.86
N HIS A 283 1.31 -21.55 10.41
CA HIS A 283 0.91 -21.32 11.79
C HIS A 283 -0.59 -21.22 11.97
N THR A 284 -1.26 -20.52 11.03
CA THR A 284 -2.70 -20.23 11.12
C THR A 284 -3.34 -20.36 9.75
N LEU A 285 -4.42 -21.11 9.69
CA LEU A 285 -5.17 -21.30 8.46
C LEU A 285 -6.68 -21.21 8.72
N GLN A 286 -7.45 -21.09 7.62
CA GLN A 286 -8.88 -20.86 7.68
C GLN A 286 -9.56 -21.54 6.49
N LYS A 287 -10.50 -22.43 6.75
CA LYS A 287 -11.40 -22.94 5.72
C LYS A 287 -12.37 -21.85 5.29
N GLN A 288 -12.72 -21.82 3.99
CA GLN A 288 -13.70 -20.87 3.47
C GLN A 288 -14.99 -20.88 4.29
N GLY A 289 -15.45 -19.69 4.71
CA GLY A 289 -16.64 -19.53 5.56
C GLY A 289 -16.41 -19.80 7.06
N GLY A 290 -15.24 -20.35 7.45
CA GLY A 290 -14.87 -20.60 8.83
C GLY A 290 -14.16 -19.42 9.50
N LYS A 291 -13.62 -19.66 10.70
CA LYS A 291 -12.75 -18.71 11.42
C LYS A 291 -11.27 -19.12 11.28
N PRO A 292 -10.32 -18.18 11.33
CA PRO A 292 -8.91 -18.53 11.45
C PRO A 292 -8.67 -19.37 12.70
N MET A 293 -7.82 -20.38 12.60
CA MET A 293 -7.44 -21.30 13.67
C MET A 293 -5.93 -21.56 13.59
N ASP A 294 -5.28 -21.81 14.73
CA ASP A 294 -3.94 -22.36 14.73
C ASP A 294 -3.90 -23.73 14.05
N ALA A 295 -2.75 -24.09 13.48
CA ALA A 295 -2.62 -25.29 12.67
C ALA A 295 -2.96 -26.57 13.45
N HIS A 296 -2.54 -26.68 14.72
CA HIS A 296 -2.83 -27.86 15.54
C HIS A 296 -4.35 -28.05 15.76
N SER A 297 -5.03 -26.98 16.17
CA SER A 297 -6.50 -27.02 16.35
C SER A 297 -7.22 -27.31 15.04
N PHE A 298 -6.73 -26.77 13.91
CA PHE A 298 -7.32 -27.03 12.59
C PHE A 298 -7.18 -28.51 12.20
N LEU A 299 -6.01 -29.11 12.40
CA LEU A 299 -5.75 -30.53 12.08
C LEU A 299 -6.62 -31.48 12.86
N ASN A 300 -6.96 -31.19 14.12
CA ASN A 300 -7.88 -32.00 14.92
C ASN A 300 -9.29 -32.08 14.30
N GLY A 301 -9.73 -31.00 13.65
CA GLY A 301 -11.03 -30.95 12.97
C GLY A 301 -10.97 -31.30 11.48
N TYR A 302 -9.77 -31.60 10.93
CA TYR A 302 -9.57 -31.80 9.50
C TYR A 302 -8.60 -32.99 9.23
N PRO A 303 -9.03 -34.24 9.60
CA PRO A 303 -8.15 -35.42 9.64
C PRO A 303 -7.69 -35.92 8.27
N GLN A 304 -8.22 -35.38 7.18
CA GLN A 304 -7.76 -35.68 5.82
C GLN A 304 -6.42 -35.02 5.47
N LEU A 305 -5.99 -33.98 6.18
CA LEU A 305 -4.64 -33.46 6.05
C LEU A 305 -3.66 -34.43 6.73
N LYS A 306 -2.85 -35.12 5.96
CA LYS A 306 -1.87 -36.11 6.40
C LYS A 306 -0.52 -35.87 5.75
N ILE A 307 0.52 -36.41 6.34
CA ILE A 307 1.85 -36.43 5.72
C ILE A 307 1.76 -37.19 4.38
N GLY A 308 2.38 -36.62 3.34
CA GLY A 308 2.32 -37.13 1.96
C GLY A 308 1.15 -36.62 1.12
N GLU A 309 0.11 -36.05 1.73
CA GLU A 309 -0.96 -35.36 0.99
C GLU A 309 -0.48 -34.02 0.46
N LYS A 310 -1.16 -33.48 -0.59
CA LYS A 310 -0.72 -32.28 -1.29
C LYS A 310 -1.73 -31.15 -1.28
N PHE A 311 -1.25 -29.96 -1.05
CA PHE A 311 -1.89 -28.71 -1.44
C PHE A 311 -1.68 -28.42 -2.95
N LEU A 312 -2.68 -27.76 -3.58
CA LEU A 312 -2.73 -27.50 -5.03
C LEU A 312 -2.78 -25.99 -5.35
#